data_f77ef03da15d79cfa495c09bffbb62af
#
_entry.id   f77ef03da15d79cfa495c09bffbb62af
#
_cell.length_a   1.000
_cell.length_b   1.000
_cell.length_c   1.000
_cell.angle_alpha   90.00
_cell.angle_beta   90.00
_cell.angle_gamma   90.00
#
_symmetry.space_group_name_H-M   'P 1'
#
loop_
_entity.id
_entity.type
_entity.pdbx_description
1 polymer ?
#
loop_
_entity_poly.entity_id
_entity_poly.type
_entity_poly.pdbx_seq_one_letter_code
_entity_poly.pdbx_strand_id
1 'polypeptide(L)'
;GVSCSADRQAKAKITKDGIFLEELEENPGRFIPDEFRDWKFKGVEINLDEGMETTLSTLSKYPVTTAVSLSGHIIVARDIAHAKLKEILEAKGEFPDYFKKYPVYYAGPAKTPEGMASGSFGPTTAGRMDPYVDIFQENGASMVMLAKGNRSQQVTDACNKHGGFYLGSAGGPAALLAKEHIKSQEVVDFPELGMEAVWKIKVENFPAFILVDDKGNDFFTQINQCPTH
;
A
#
# COMPACT_ATOMS: atom_id res chain seq x y z
N GLY A 1 16.58 -0.34 -12.78
CA GLY A 1 16.01 -0.37 -11.42
C GLY A 1 15.52 1.00 -11.04
N VAL A 2 14.29 1.08 -10.56
CA VAL A 2 13.78 2.33 -9.98
C VAL A 2 14.26 2.40 -8.54
N SER A 3 15.23 3.25 -8.26
CA SER A 3 15.64 3.58 -6.90
C SER A 3 14.82 4.73 -6.36
N CYS A 4 14.81 4.91 -5.03
CA CYS A 4 14.23 6.09 -4.43
C CYS A 4 15.00 7.33 -4.91
N SER A 5 14.33 8.22 -5.63
CA SER A 5 14.92 9.45 -6.17
C SER A 5 15.05 10.58 -5.14
N ALA A 6 14.60 10.37 -3.91
CA ALA A 6 14.78 11.35 -2.85
C ALA A 6 16.27 11.48 -2.50
N ASP A 7 16.79 12.68 -2.52
CA ASP A 7 18.12 12.96 -1.97
C ASP A 7 18.10 12.77 -0.47
N ARG A 8 18.74 11.70 -0.02
CA ARG A 8 18.86 11.31 1.40
C ARG A 8 20.31 11.21 1.84
N GLN A 9 21.19 11.80 1.07
CA GLN A 9 22.61 11.78 1.35
C GLN A 9 23.00 13.07 2.09
N ALA A 10 23.79 12.90 3.15
CA ALA A 10 24.49 13.99 3.78
C ALA A 10 25.97 13.68 3.73
N LYS A 11 26.77 14.60 3.20
CA LYS A 11 28.22 14.46 3.20
C LYS A 11 28.74 14.89 4.58
N ALA A 12 29.19 13.92 5.36
CA ALA A 12 29.61 14.14 6.73
C ALA A 12 31.01 13.60 7.00
N LYS A 13 31.72 14.27 7.91
CA LYS A 13 33.02 13.85 8.43
C LYS A 13 32.91 13.59 9.93
N ILE A 14 33.32 12.40 10.35
CA ILE A 14 33.35 12.01 11.77
C ILE A 14 34.82 12.01 12.22
N THR A 15 35.11 12.75 13.25
CA THR A 15 36.46 12.85 13.85
C THR A 15 36.37 12.67 15.38
N LYS A 16 37.52 12.62 16.07
CA LYS A 16 37.57 12.62 17.53
C LYS A 16 36.94 13.87 18.17
N ASP A 17 36.85 14.96 17.41
CA ASP A 17 36.36 16.26 17.88
C ASP A 17 34.87 16.46 17.62
N GLY A 18 34.20 15.53 16.87
CA GLY A 18 32.77 15.58 16.61
C GLY A 18 32.34 15.09 15.24
N ILE A 19 31.08 15.35 14.93
CA ILE A 19 30.45 15.06 13.63
C ILE A 19 30.21 16.38 12.92
N PHE A 20 30.73 16.50 11.72
CA PHE A 20 30.64 17.70 10.88
C PHE A 20 29.90 17.36 9.60
N LEU A 21 28.87 18.13 9.26
CA LEU A 21 28.22 18.08 7.94
C LEU A 21 29.02 18.94 6.98
N GLU A 22 29.55 18.34 5.90
CA GLU A 22 30.28 19.06 4.85
C GLU A 22 29.32 19.68 3.84
N GLU A 23 28.19 18.99 3.59
CA GLU A 23 27.19 19.45 2.64
C GLU A 23 25.81 18.94 3.06
N LEU A 24 24.83 19.82 3.06
CA LEU A 24 23.42 19.52 3.31
C LEU A 24 22.58 20.36 2.36
N GLU A 25 21.71 19.71 1.58
CA GLU A 25 20.74 20.46 0.78
C GLU A 25 19.63 21.01 1.67
N GLU A 26 19.63 22.33 1.85
CA GLU A 26 18.68 23.04 2.71
C GLU A 26 17.32 23.27 2.00
N ASN A 27 17.30 23.28 0.67
CA ASN A 27 16.09 23.51 -0.11
C ASN A 27 15.92 22.48 -1.22
N PRO A 28 15.62 21.21 -0.90
CA PRO A 28 15.43 20.16 -1.90
C PRO A 28 14.26 20.45 -2.86
N GLY A 29 13.31 21.27 -2.42
CA GLY A 29 12.19 21.71 -3.24
C GLY A 29 12.58 22.52 -4.49
N ARG A 30 13.79 23.08 -4.54
CA ARG A 30 14.31 23.81 -5.72
C ARG A 30 14.44 22.92 -6.98
N PHE A 31 14.56 21.60 -6.77
CA PHE A 31 14.65 20.64 -7.88
C PHE A 31 13.29 20.22 -8.44
N ILE A 32 12.19 20.63 -7.79
CA ILE A 32 10.85 20.37 -8.30
C ILE A 32 10.53 21.39 -9.39
N PRO A 33 10.25 20.97 -10.64
CA PRO A 33 9.82 21.87 -11.69
C PRO A 33 8.58 22.65 -11.26
N ASP A 34 8.49 23.92 -11.69
CA ASP A 34 7.40 24.82 -11.24
C ASP A 34 6.01 24.28 -11.59
N GLU A 35 5.88 23.56 -12.69
CA GLU A 35 4.64 22.89 -13.11
C GLU A 35 4.11 21.84 -12.14
N PHE A 36 5.00 21.27 -11.28
CA PHE A 36 4.63 20.27 -10.28
C PHE A 36 4.52 20.84 -8.85
N ARG A 37 4.82 22.11 -8.62
CA ARG A 37 4.77 22.70 -7.26
C ARG A 37 3.37 22.75 -6.68
N ASP A 38 2.38 23.03 -7.54
CA ASP A 38 0.96 23.10 -7.18
C ASP A 38 0.17 21.86 -7.63
N TRP A 39 0.88 20.80 -8.03
CA TRP A 39 0.23 19.59 -8.51
C TRP A 39 -0.56 18.92 -7.37
N LYS A 40 -1.84 18.67 -7.62
CA LYS A 40 -2.71 17.93 -6.72
C LYS A 40 -3.03 16.57 -7.32
N PHE A 41 -2.93 15.53 -6.51
CA PHE A 41 -3.35 14.20 -6.91
C PHE A 41 -4.84 14.22 -7.30
N LYS A 42 -5.12 13.74 -8.51
CA LYS A 42 -6.49 13.55 -9.01
C LYS A 42 -6.66 12.09 -9.36
N GLY A 43 -7.56 11.42 -8.67
CA GLY A 43 -7.90 10.02 -8.92
C GLY A 43 -9.40 9.83 -8.97
N VAL A 44 -9.84 8.68 -9.48
CA VAL A 44 -11.23 8.24 -9.37
C VAL A 44 -11.57 8.04 -7.90
N GLU A 45 -12.58 8.72 -7.41
CA GLU A 45 -13.02 8.60 -6.02
C GLU A 45 -13.67 7.24 -5.79
N ILE A 46 -13.20 6.52 -4.77
CA ILE A 46 -13.73 5.21 -4.37
C ILE A 46 -14.02 5.24 -2.88
N ASN A 47 -15.30 5.06 -2.54
CA ASN A 47 -15.74 4.93 -1.16
C ASN A 47 -15.74 3.44 -0.75
N LEU A 48 -14.75 3.04 0.03
CA LEU A 48 -14.55 1.67 0.47
C LEU A 48 -15.63 1.18 1.46
N ASP A 49 -16.33 2.10 2.11
CA ASP A 49 -17.38 1.77 3.08
C ASP A 49 -18.71 1.38 2.42
N GLU A 50 -18.83 1.52 1.09
CA GLU A 50 -19.97 1.00 0.30
C GLU A 50 -19.93 -0.53 0.13
N GLY A 51 -18.88 -1.17 0.60
CA GLY A 51 -18.71 -2.62 0.60
C GLY A 51 -17.83 -3.13 -0.55
N MET A 52 -17.33 -4.36 -0.37
CA MET A 52 -16.35 -4.96 -1.28
C MET A 52 -16.92 -5.15 -2.70
N GLU A 53 -18.17 -5.59 -2.83
CA GLU A 53 -18.80 -5.79 -4.13
C GLU A 53 -18.88 -4.49 -4.96
N THR A 54 -19.29 -3.38 -4.33
CA THR A 54 -19.32 -2.06 -4.95
C THR A 54 -17.91 -1.59 -5.33
N THR A 55 -16.94 -1.81 -4.44
CA THR A 55 -15.54 -1.47 -4.68
C THR A 55 -14.99 -2.22 -5.90
N LEU A 56 -15.17 -3.54 -5.98
CA LEU A 56 -14.69 -4.37 -7.08
C LEU A 56 -15.37 -3.98 -8.40
N SER A 57 -16.70 -3.81 -8.38
CA SER A 57 -17.46 -3.41 -9.58
C SER A 57 -17.06 -2.01 -10.08
N THR A 58 -16.65 -1.12 -9.18
CA THR A 58 -16.18 0.20 -9.57
C THR A 58 -14.76 0.13 -10.15
N LEU A 59 -13.83 -0.58 -9.50
CA LEU A 59 -12.47 -0.76 -10.00
C LEU A 59 -12.45 -1.43 -11.37
N SER A 60 -13.31 -2.41 -11.62
CA SER A 60 -13.41 -3.15 -12.89
C SER A 60 -13.74 -2.27 -14.11
N LYS A 61 -14.24 -1.07 -13.90
CA LYS A 61 -14.55 -0.11 -15.00
C LYS A 61 -13.29 0.60 -15.52
N TYR A 62 -12.18 0.51 -14.81
CA TYR A 62 -10.97 1.30 -15.11
C TYR A 62 -9.79 0.39 -15.43
N PRO A 63 -8.95 0.76 -16.41
CA PRO A 63 -7.76 0.00 -16.76
C PRO A 63 -6.65 0.15 -15.71
N VAL A 64 -5.64 -0.72 -15.80
CA VAL A 64 -4.37 -0.53 -15.08
C VAL A 64 -3.79 0.85 -15.39
N THR A 65 -2.99 1.41 -14.49
CA THR A 65 -2.47 2.78 -14.46
C THR A 65 -3.46 3.86 -13.99
N THR A 66 -4.76 3.54 -13.88
CA THR A 66 -5.73 4.53 -13.40
C THR A 66 -5.40 4.94 -11.97
N ALA A 67 -5.30 6.24 -11.75
CA ALA A 67 -5.18 6.84 -10.43
C ALA A 67 -6.51 6.76 -9.69
N VAL A 68 -6.51 6.32 -8.44
CA VAL A 68 -7.68 6.21 -7.58
C VAL A 68 -7.45 6.93 -6.24
N SER A 69 -8.49 7.55 -5.72
CA SER A 69 -8.52 8.24 -4.43
C SER A 69 -9.43 7.45 -3.48
N LEU A 70 -8.83 6.77 -2.51
CA LEU A 70 -9.54 5.86 -1.63
C LEU A 70 -9.99 6.56 -0.35
N SER A 71 -11.27 6.41 0.02
CA SER A 71 -11.82 6.88 1.29
C SER A 71 -12.62 5.77 1.96
N GLY A 72 -12.50 5.62 3.28
CA GLY A 72 -13.17 4.59 4.06
C GLY A 72 -12.22 3.75 4.90
N HIS A 73 -12.61 2.54 5.25
CA HIS A 73 -11.85 1.65 6.11
C HIS A 73 -11.00 0.65 5.32
N ILE A 74 -9.79 0.42 5.82
CA ILE A 74 -8.81 -0.52 5.27
C ILE A 74 -8.25 -1.36 6.41
N ILE A 75 -8.09 -2.66 6.19
CA ILE A 75 -7.35 -3.55 7.09
C ILE A 75 -5.87 -3.48 6.73
N VAL A 76 -5.03 -3.38 7.75
CA VAL A 76 -3.58 -3.41 7.61
C VAL A 76 -3.08 -4.74 8.13
N ALA A 77 -2.44 -5.51 7.26
CA ALA A 77 -1.87 -6.81 7.60
C ALA A 77 -0.68 -7.09 6.67
N ARG A 78 0.38 -7.66 7.22
CA ARG A 78 1.52 -8.08 6.44
C ARG A 78 2.09 -9.41 6.95
N ASP A 79 3.34 -9.70 6.76
CA ASP A 79 4.00 -11.00 6.87
C ASP A 79 3.46 -11.95 7.96
N ILE A 80 3.63 -11.59 9.24
CA ILE A 80 3.23 -12.49 10.36
C ILE A 80 1.71 -12.58 10.45
N ALA A 81 0.99 -11.48 10.24
CA ALA A 81 -0.46 -11.49 10.24
C ALA A 81 -1.03 -12.37 9.11
N HIS A 82 -0.44 -12.37 7.91
CA HIS A 82 -0.84 -13.27 6.81
C HIS A 82 -0.64 -14.74 7.16
N ALA A 83 0.50 -15.08 7.80
CA ALA A 83 0.74 -16.44 8.26
C ALA A 83 -0.32 -16.90 9.29
N LYS A 84 -0.60 -16.07 10.30
CA LYS A 84 -1.65 -16.35 11.30
C LYS A 84 -3.06 -16.43 10.70
N LEU A 85 -3.40 -15.58 9.75
CA LEU A 85 -4.68 -15.63 9.05
C LEU A 85 -4.82 -16.92 8.22
N LYS A 86 -3.75 -17.40 7.61
CA LYS A 86 -3.73 -18.70 6.95
C LYS A 86 -3.96 -19.84 7.94
N GLU A 87 -3.31 -19.83 9.11
CA GLU A 87 -3.53 -20.81 10.18
C GLU A 87 -5.00 -20.80 10.65
N ILE A 88 -5.64 -19.61 10.75
CA ILE A 88 -7.07 -19.51 11.09
C ILE A 88 -7.93 -20.15 10.01
N LEU A 89 -7.65 -19.89 8.73
CA LEU A 89 -8.38 -20.52 7.63
C LEU A 89 -8.25 -22.05 7.69
N GLU A 90 -7.04 -22.58 7.90
CA GLU A 90 -6.78 -24.03 7.99
C GLU A 90 -7.49 -24.65 9.20
N ALA A 91 -7.58 -23.94 10.33
CA ALA A 91 -8.20 -24.44 11.56
C ALA A 91 -9.72 -24.31 11.59
N LYS A 92 -10.30 -23.23 11.02
CA LYS A 92 -11.72 -22.89 11.13
C LYS A 92 -12.47 -23.01 9.80
N GLY A 93 -11.78 -23.13 8.68
CA GLY A 93 -12.37 -23.16 7.33
C GLY A 93 -12.84 -21.81 6.81
N GLU A 94 -12.64 -20.72 7.56
CA GLU A 94 -13.05 -19.38 7.14
C GLU A 94 -12.16 -18.29 7.74
N PHE A 95 -12.13 -17.13 7.06
CA PHE A 95 -11.47 -15.93 7.56
C PHE A 95 -12.37 -15.11 8.48
N PRO A 96 -11.78 -14.30 9.39
CA PRO A 96 -12.51 -13.27 10.11
C PRO A 96 -13.22 -12.30 9.16
N ASP A 97 -14.43 -11.84 9.53
CA ASP A 97 -15.26 -10.98 8.69
C ASP A 97 -14.55 -9.70 8.24
N TYR A 98 -13.75 -9.09 9.10
CA TYR A 98 -13.01 -7.88 8.74
C TYR A 98 -12.07 -8.10 7.56
N PHE A 99 -11.53 -9.31 7.39
CA PHE A 99 -10.56 -9.62 6.33
C PHE A 99 -11.23 -9.89 4.97
N LYS A 100 -12.53 -10.22 4.98
CA LYS A 100 -13.37 -10.31 3.79
C LYS A 100 -13.98 -8.97 3.40
N LYS A 101 -14.33 -8.17 4.42
CA LYS A 101 -15.11 -6.95 4.25
C LYS A 101 -14.33 -5.77 3.67
N TYR A 102 -13.06 -5.64 4.01
CA TYR A 102 -12.24 -4.47 3.72
C TYR A 102 -11.04 -4.79 2.82
N PRO A 103 -10.56 -3.83 2.00
CA PRO A 103 -9.26 -3.94 1.36
C PRO A 103 -8.14 -4.18 2.36
N VAL A 104 -7.04 -4.78 1.90
CA VAL A 104 -5.88 -5.08 2.75
C VAL A 104 -4.68 -4.25 2.31
N TYR A 105 -4.17 -3.42 3.21
CA TYR A 105 -2.96 -2.64 3.04
C TYR A 105 -1.76 -3.35 3.68
N TYR A 106 -0.76 -3.68 2.88
CA TYR A 106 0.47 -4.30 3.35
C TYR A 106 1.39 -3.22 3.92
N ALA A 107 1.25 -2.99 5.19
CA ALA A 107 1.96 -1.94 5.91
C ALA A 107 2.11 -2.29 7.40
N GLY A 108 2.81 -1.44 8.13
CA GLY A 108 2.87 -1.49 9.58
C GLY A 108 3.17 -0.09 10.11
N PRO A 109 2.42 0.41 11.09
CA PRO A 109 2.61 1.74 11.62
C PRO A 109 3.91 1.87 12.40
N ALA A 110 4.60 2.99 12.24
CA ALA A 110 5.59 3.42 13.22
C ALA A 110 4.90 3.90 14.49
N LYS A 111 5.66 4.02 15.60
CA LYS A 111 5.13 4.56 16.85
C LYS A 111 4.46 5.92 16.60
N THR A 112 3.23 6.06 17.07
CA THR A 112 2.44 7.28 16.90
C THR A 112 3.02 8.41 17.78
N PRO A 113 3.39 9.56 17.19
CA PRO A 113 3.73 10.73 17.95
C PRO A 113 2.53 11.30 18.70
N GLU A 114 2.77 12.00 19.80
CA GLU A 114 1.72 12.65 20.58
C GLU A 114 0.92 13.65 19.73
N GLY A 115 -0.39 13.61 19.85
CA GLY A 115 -1.32 14.48 19.10
C GLY A 115 -1.55 14.11 17.62
N MET A 116 -0.99 13.00 17.14
CA MET A 116 -1.19 12.52 15.77
C MET A 116 -2.10 11.29 15.72
N ALA A 117 -2.82 11.11 14.62
CA ALA A 117 -3.68 9.94 14.40
C ALA A 117 -2.85 8.66 14.16
N SER A 118 -1.64 8.79 13.60
CA SER A 118 -0.74 7.70 13.29
C SER A 118 0.71 8.17 13.22
N GLY A 119 1.64 7.27 13.43
CA GLY A 119 3.03 7.45 13.01
C GLY A 119 3.19 7.26 11.50
N SER A 120 4.43 7.29 11.02
CA SER A 120 4.72 7.01 9.59
C SER A 120 4.12 5.66 9.17
N PHE A 121 3.42 5.63 8.03
CA PHE A 121 2.60 4.50 7.62
C PHE A 121 2.73 4.29 6.11
N GLY A 122 3.85 3.73 5.68
CA GLY A 122 4.12 3.48 4.28
C GLY A 122 3.90 2.03 3.86
N PRO A 123 3.62 1.79 2.57
CA PRO A 123 3.46 0.45 2.04
C PRO A 123 4.76 -0.36 2.13
N THR A 124 4.63 -1.65 2.45
CA THR A 124 5.73 -2.61 2.35
C THR A 124 5.76 -3.28 0.97
N THR A 125 6.84 -4.01 0.69
CA THR A 125 7.01 -4.76 -0.56
C THR A 125 5.98 -5.88 -0.66
N ALA A 126 5.18 -5.86 -1.73
CA ALA A 126 4.04 -6.74 -1.93
C ALA A 126 4.40 -8.22 -2.15
N GLY A 127 5.49 -8.49 -2.88
CA GLY A 127 5.85 -9.85 -3.32
C GLY A 127 6.04 -10.88 -2.20
N ARG A 128 6.26 -10.43 -0.96
CA ARG A 128 6.36 -11.35 0.19
C ARG A 128 5.02 -12.02 0.54
N MET A 129 3.91 -11.41 0.19
CA MET A 129 2.57 -11.93 0.43
C MET A 129 2.00 -12.70 -0.77
N ASP A 130 2.72 -12.79 -1.89
CA ASP A 130 2.27 -13.47 -3.09
C ASP A 130 1.78 -14.91 -2.85
N PRO A 131 2.46 -15.75 -2.02
CA PRO A 131 2.03 -17.12 -1.77
C PRO A 131 0.65 -17.26 -1.10
N TYR A 132 0.12 -16.19 -0.52
CA TYR A 132 -1.18 -16.22 0.16
C TYR A 132 -2.34 -15.81 -0.75
N VAL A 133 -2.08 -15.10 -1.87
CA VAL A 133 -3.12 -14.38 -2.61
C VAL A 133 -4.19 -15.31 -3.18
N ASP A 134 -3.81 -16.37 -3.89
CA ASP A 134 -4.77 -17.28 -4.55
C ASP A 134 -5.74 -17.89 -3.51
N ILE A 135 -5.20 -18.50 -2.44
CA ILE A 135 -6.02 -19.11 -1.40
C ILE A 135 -6.88 -18.10 -0.64
N PHE A 136 -6.37 -16.86 -0.45
CA PHE A 136 -7.12 -15.81 0.25
C PHE A 136 -8.29 -15.32 -0.61
N GLN A 137 -8.05 -15.04 -1.88
CA GLN A 137 -9.08 -14.61 -2.81
C GLN A 137 -10.10 -15.71 -3.10
N GLU A 138 -9.69 -16.98 -3.18
CA GLU A 138 -10.59 -18.14 -3.30
C GLU A 138 -11.62 -18.19 -2.16
N ASN A 139 -11.24 -17.72 -0.98
CA ASN A 139 -12.11 -17.66 0.20
C ASN A 139 -12.74 -16.26 0.43
N GLY A 140 -12.74 -15.41 -0.61
CA GLY A 140 -13.35 -14.09 -0.59
C GLY A 140 -12.67 -13.06 0.28
N ALA A 141 -11.41 -13.28 0.65
CA ALA A 141 -10.61 -12.36 1.47
C ALA A 141 -9.51 -11.70 0.64
N SER A 142 -9.01 -10.54 1.09
CA SER A 142 -7.91 -9.81 0.40
C SER A 142 -8.18 -9.55 -1.09
N MET A 143 -9.46 -9.32 -1.45
CA MET A 143 -9.87 -9.08 -2.83
C MET A 143 -9.27 -7.82 -3.43
N VAL A 144 -9.01 -6.80 -2.61
CA VAL A 144 -8.30 -5.58 -2.99
C VAL A 144 -7.07 -5.44 -2.10
N MET A 145 -5.91 -5.50 -2.71
CA MET A 145 -4.62 -5.41 -2.04
C MET A 145 -3.97 -4.05 -2.34
N LEU A 146 -3.39 -3.40 -1.34
CA LEU A 146 -2.68 -2.13 -1.45
C LEU A 146 -1.26 -2.29 -0.90
N ALA A 147 -0.24 -2.02 -1.73
CA ALA A 147 1.17 -2.13 -1.33
C ALA A 147 2.11 -1.40 -2.29
N LYS A 148 3.39 -1.73 -2.31
CA LYS A 148 4.37 -1.23 -3.30
C LYS A 148 5.13 -2.37 -3.96
N GLY A 149 5.66 -2.09 -5.16
CA GLY A 149 6.47 -3.01 -5.96
C GLY A 149 5.63 -3.90 -6.87
N ASN A 150 6.32 -4.65 -7.71
CA ASN A 150 5.70 -5.60 -8.62
C ASN A 150 5.26 -6.89 -7.89
N ARG A 151 4.41 -7.64 -8.55
CA ARG A 151 3.92 -8.95 -8.07
C ARG A 151 4.40 -10.05 -9.01
N SER A 152 4.34 -11.29 -8.56
CA SER A 152 4.56 -12.46 -9.40
C SER A 152 3.34 -12.75 -10.31
N GLN A 153 3.55 -13.52 -11.37
CA GLN A 153 2.47 -13.91 -12.30
C GLN A 153 1.31 -14.61 -11.58
N GLN A 154 1.60 -15.41 -10.53
CA GLN A 154 0.55 -16.07 -9.74
C GLN A 154 -0.48 -15.11 -9.14
N VAL A 155 -0.09 -13.87 -8.84
CA VAL A 155 -1.02 -12.85 -8.31
C VAL A 155 -1.90 -12.29 -9.41
N THR A 156 -1.33 -12.06 -10.59
CA THR A 156 -2.10 -11.66 -11.78
C THR A 156 -3.12 -12.73 -12.16
N ASP A 157 -2.71 -13.98 -12.13
CA ASP A 157 -3.59 -15.12 -12.39
C ASP A 157 -4.70 -15.25 -11.34
N ALA A 158 -4.36 -15.08 -10.06
CA ALA A 158 -5.34 -15.09 -8.97
C ALA A 158 -6.36 -13.95 -9.09
N CYS A 159 -5.90 -12.73 -9.37
CA CYS A 159 -6.79 -11.57 -9.59
C CYS A 159 -7.75 -11.83 -10.75
N ASN A 160 -7.25 -12.38 -11.86
CA ASN A 160 -8.10 -12.75 -13.00
C ASN A 160 -9.10 -13.87 -12.67
N LYS A 161 -8.68 -14.89 -11.93
CA LYS A 161 -9.50 -16.05 -11.55
C LYS A 161 -10.61 -15.68 -10.57
N HIS A 162 -10.29 -14.83 -9.59
CA HIS A 162 -11.18 -14.53 -8.45
C HIS A 162 -11.81 -13.14 -8.50
N GLY A 163 -11.44 -12.31 -9.49
CA GLY A 163 -11.94 -10.93 -9.61
C GLY A 163 -11.29 -9.95 -8.65
N GLY A 164 -10.05 -10.20 -8.25
CA GLY A 164 -9.32 -9.35 -7.33
C GLY A 164 -8.54 -8.21 -7.99
N PHE A 165 -7.99 -7.30 -7.16
CA PHE A 165 -7.19 -6.16 -7.62
C PHE A 165 -5.94 -5.97 -6.77
N TYR A 166 -4.88 -5.52 -7.42
CA TYR A 166 -3.70 -4.98 -6.74
C TYR A 166 -3.54 -3.50 -7.05
N LEU A 167 -3.54 -2.70 -5.99
CA LEU A 167 -3.35 -1.26 -6.05
C LEU A 167 -1.95 -0.91 -5.53
N GLY A 168 -1.23 -0.07 -6.25
CA GLY A 168 0.07 0.42 -5.84
C GLY A 168 -0.02 1.76 -5.12
N SER A 169 0.79 1.93 -4.08
CA SER A 169 0.98 3.20 -3.40
C SER A 169 2.46 3.57 -3.30
N ALA A 170 2.75 4.87 -3.25
CA ALA A 170 4.11 5.37 -3.18
C ALA A 170 4.74 5.08 -1.81
N GLY A 171 5.93 4.45 -1.80
CA GLY A 171 6.63 4.08 -0.56
C GLY A 171 7.42 5.23 0.08
N GLY A 172 7.84 6.23 -0.71
CA GLY A 172 8.65 7.36 -0.25
C GLY A 172 7.95 8.26 0.78
N PRO A 173 6.72 8.73 0.52
CA PRO A 173 6.04 9.72 1.35
C PRO A 173 5.28 9.11 2.54
N ALA A 174 5.80 8.07 3.19
CA ALA A 174 5.10 7.34 4.26
C ALA A 174 4.62 8.22 5.43
N ALA A 175 5.41 9.23 5.82
CA ALA A 175 5.02 10.17 6.87
C ALA A 175 3.92 11.13 6.39
N LEU A 176 3.98 11.56 5.12
CA LEU A 176 3.00 12.44 4.50
C LEU A 176 1.67 11.71 4.31
N LEU A 177 1.70 10.46 3.80
CA LEU A 177 0.52 9.61 3.67
C LEU A 177 -0.20 9.44 5.00
N ALA A 178 0.56 9.19 6.09
CA ALA A 178 -0.02 9.07 7.41
C ALA A 178 -0.67 10.37 7.88
N LYS A 179 0.03 11.49 7.76
CA LYS A 179 -0.42 12.80 8.24
C LYS A 179 -1.65 13.31 7.49
N GLU A 180 -1.67 13.16 6.17
CA GLU A 180 -2.70 13.76 5.33
C GLU A 180 -3.92 12.84 5.14
N HIS A 181 -3.69 11.53 5.06
CA HIS A 181 -4.74 10.61 4.62
C HIS A 181 -5.25 9.66 5.71
N ILE A 182 -4.47 9.34 6.76
CA ILE A 182 -4.94 8.47 7.83
C ILE A 182 -5.59 9.28 8.94
N LYS A 183 -6.87 9.00 9.21
CA LYS A 183 -7.69 9.74 10.18
C LYS A 183 -7.80 9.03 11.52
N SER A 184 -7.75 7.70 11.51
CA SER A 184 -7.75 6.89 12.74
C SER A 184 -7.08 5.55 12.50
N GLN A 185 -6.63 4.92 13.58
CA GLN A 185 -6.13 3.56 13.59
C GLN A 185 -6.53 2.84 14.87
N GLU A 186 -6.84 1.56 14.77
CA GLU A 186 -7.10 0.67 15.90
C GLU A 186 -6.57 -0.74 15.62
N VAL A 187 -6.11 -1.44 16.65
CA VAL A 187 -5.74 -2.84 16.55
C VAL A 187 -7.03 -3.67 16.60
N VAL A 188 -7.19 -4.59 15.63
CA VAL A 188 -8.37 -5.48 15.58
C VAL A 188 -8.03 -6.93 15.87
N ASP A 189 -6.77 -7.35 15.64
CA ASP A 189 -6.34 -8.72 15.95
C ASP A 189 -4.83 -8.79 16.20
N PHE A 190 -4.35 -9.81 16.90
CA PHE A 190 -2.96 -10.10 17.22
C PHE A 190 -2.19 -8.92 17.84
N PRO A 191 -2.70 -8.27 18.92
CA PRO A 191 -2.08 -7.09 19.52
C PRO A 191 -0.64 -7.36 20.00
N GLU A 192 -0.32 -8.60 20.34
CA GLU A 192 1.02 -9.02 20.75
C GLU A 192 2.09 -8.86 19.67
N LEU A 193 1.69 -8.75 18.40
CA LEU A 193 2.61 -8.58 17.27
C LEU A 193 3.05 -7.12 17.05
N GLY A 194 2.51 -6.16 17.81
CA GLY A 194 2.88 -4.74 17.68
C GLY A 194 2.62 -4.20 16.27
N MET A 195 3.66 -3.75 15.56
CA MET A 195 3.50 -3.24 14.19
C MET A 195 3.12 -4.31 13.15
N GLU A 196 3.24 -5.59 13.49
CA GLU A 196 2.78 -6.73 12.68
C GLU A 196 1.37 -7.19 13.04
N ALA A 197 0.72 -6.56 14.04
CA ALA A 197 -0.68 -6.79 14.37
C ALA A 197 -1.59 -6.49 13.17
N VAL A 198 -2.81 -6.97 13.22
CA VAL A 198 -3.85 -6.53 12.28
C VAL A 198 -4.45 -5.23 12.80
N TRP A 199 -4.36 -4.20 11.97
CA TRP A 199 -4.93 -2.90 12.27
C TRP A 199 -6.11 -2.61 11.35
N LYS A 200 -7.04 -1.80 11.81
CA LYS A 200 -8.04 -1.15 10.97
C LYS A 200 -7.76 0.35 10.97
N ILE A 201 -7.65 0.93 9.80
CA ILE A 201 -7.43 2.36 9.61
C ILE A 201 -8.60 2.97 8.84
N LYS A 202 -8.90 4.24 9.13
CA LYS A 202 -9.77 5.05 8.31
C LYS A 202 -8.93 6.02 7.48
N VAL A 203 -9.15 6.02 6.18
CA VAL A 203 -8.43 6.89 5.25
C VAL A 203 -9.39 7.87 4.55
N GLU A 204 -8.86 9.02 4.14
CA GLU A 204 -9.53 9.99 3.29
C GLU A 204 -8.61 10.39 2.14
N ASN A 205 -9.12 10.31 0.91
CA ASN A 205 -8.42 10.68 -0.31
C ASN A 205 -7.03 10.01 -0.45
N PHE A 206 -6.89 8.77 0.01
CA PHE A 206 -5.62 8.05 -0.03
C PHE A 206 -5.24 7.72 -1.48
N PRO A 207 -4.06 8.19 -1.97
CA PRO A 207 -3.66 8.03 -3.35
C PRO A 207 -3.17 6.62 -3.64
N ALA A 208 -3.71 6.01 -4.70
CA ALA A 208 -3.27 4.72 -5.20
C ALA A 208 -3.46 4.62 -6.73
N PHE A 209 -2.93 3.55 -7.33
CA PHE A 209 -3.03 3.27 -8.76
C PHE A 209 -3.40 1.81 -8.96
N ILE A 210 -4.25 1.51 -9.94
CA ILE A 210 -4.54 0.13 -10.33
C ILE A 210 -3.30 -0.43 -11.02
N LEU A 211 -2.68 -1.47 -10.46
CA LEU A 211 -1.49 -2.12 -11.02
C LEU A 211 -1.75 -3.52 -11.56
N VAL A 212 -2.67 -4.27 -10.95
CA VAL A 212 -3.20 -5.53 -11.48
C VAL A 212 -4.71 -5.49 -11.37
N ASP A 213 -5.40 -5.87 -12.43
CA ASP A 213 -6.87 -5.87 -12.49
C ASP A 213 -7.47 -7.28 -12.53
N ASP A 214 -8.80 -7.33 -12.45
CA ASP A 214 -9.64 -8.53 -12.52
C ASP A 214 -9.69 -9.22 -13.90
N LYS A 215 -9.00 -8.66 -14.89
CA LYS A 215 -8.92 -9.16 -16.26
C LYS A 215 -7.54 -9.75 -16.59
N GLY A 216 -6.64 -9.78 -15.59
CA GLY A 216 -5.29 -10.29 -15.76
C GLY A 216 -4.32 -9.30 -16.42
N ASN A 217 -4.66 -8.01 -16.45
CA ASN A 217 -3.72 -6.99 -16.88
C ASN A 217 -2.77 -6.63 -15.74
N ASP A 218 -1.48 -6.53 -16.05
CA ASP A 218 -0.41 -6.19 -15.13
C ASP A 218 0.43 -5.05 -15.71
N PHE A 219 0.47 -3.93 -14.98
CA PHE A 219 1.24 -2.74 -15.33
C PHE A 219 2.72 -3.02 -15.58
N PHE A 220 3.36 -3.81 -14.73
CA PHE A 220 4.79 -4.09 -14.85
C PHE A 220 5.11 -4.97 -16.06
N THR A 221 4.22 -5.89 -16.41
CA THR A 221 4.35 -6.70 -17.61
C THR A 221 4.20 -5.85 -18.86
N GLN A 222 3.24 -4.91 -18.88
CA GLN A 222 3.02 -4.00 -20.01
C GLN A 222 4.19 -3.04 -20.24
N ILE A 223 4.79 -2.48 -19.19
CA ILE A 223 5.97 -1.61 -19.31
C ILE A 223 7.17 -2.37 -19.91
N ASN A 224 7.39 -3.61 -19.49
CA ASN A 224 8.51 -4.41 -19.97
C ASN A 224 8.35 -4.82 -21.44
N GLN A 225 7.16 -4.70 -22.01
CA GLN A 225 6.88 -4.94 -23.43
C GLN A 225 6.99 -3.68 -24.29
N CYS A 226 7.11 -2.48 -23.68
CA CYS A 226 7.38 -1.27 -24.46
C CYS A 226 8.79 -1.33 -25.08
N PRO A 227 8.93 -1.16 -26.40
CA PRO A 227 10.24 -1.10 -27.03
C PRO A 227 11.02 0.06 -26.41
N THR A 228 12.21 -0.23 -25.90
CA THR A 228 13.17 0.82 -25.51
C THR A 228 13.58 1.56 -26.77
N HIS A 229 13.13 2.80 -26.92
CA HIS A 229 13.61 3.73 -27.93
C HIS A 229 14.95 4.30 -27.54
#